data_b52225826f23d7f852e478e902717136
#
_entry.id   b52225826f23d7f852e478e902717136
#
_cell.length_a   1.000
_cell.length_b   1.000
_cell.length_c   1.000
_cell.angle_alpha   90.00
_cell.angle_beta   90.00
_cell.angle_gamma   90.00
#
_symmetry.space_group_name_H-M   'P 1'
#
loop_
_entity.id
_entity.type
_entity.pdbx_description
1 polymer ?
#
loop_
_entity_poly.entity_id
_entity_poly.type
_entity_poly.pdbx_seq_one_letter_code
_entity_poly.pdbx_strand_id
1 'polypeptide(L)'
;GIIGTIMGILSGYFGGWIDSVVMRITDAFYSIPLTLFAMVILTIMDPGVLTLVFVIGVTNWPFYARMVRSEVLGLKNKEYIKAARTIGTSGKMIMLRHILPNILPTFIVVSTLSVASSILIEASLSFLGLGIQPPAVSWGVMLSDGRNYLATNWWMATFPGIAISLTVLGIMLLGNWLRDVLDPKNQGLR
;
A
#
# COMPACT_ATOMS: atom_id res chain seq x y z
N GLY A 1 -4.67 -0.18 -3.61
CA GLY A 1 -4.09 -1.42 -4.16
C GLY A 1 -4.62 -1.76 -5.56
N ILE A 2 -5.95 -1.86 -5.77
CA ILE A 2 -6.55 -2.35 -7.03
C ILE A 2 -6.13 -1.51 -8.25
N ILE A 3 -6.27 -0.19 -8.18
CA ILE A 3 -5.89 0.72 -9.29
C ILE A 3 -4.41 0.55 -9.63
N GLY A 4 -3.53 0.55 -8.62
CA GLY A 4 -2.10 0.35 -8.84
C GLY A 4 -1.77 -1.00 -9.46
N THR A 5 -2.47 -2.07 -9.04
CA THR A 5 -2.29 -3.41 -9.62
C THR A 5 -2.67 -3.42 -11.10
N ILE A 6 -3.80 -2.85 -11.47
CA ILE A 6 -4.23 -2.77 -12.88
C ILE A 6 -3.20 -1.98 -13.71
N MET A 7 -2.80 -0.80 -13.24
CA MET A 7 -1.82 0.04 -13.92
C MET A 7 -0.45 -0.64 -14.03
N GLY A 8 -0.02 -1.34 -12.97
CA GLY A 8 1.22 -2.11 -12.98
C GLY A 8 1.22 -3.29 -13.96
N ILE A 9 0.10 -4.02 -14.04
CA ILE A 9 -0.05 -5.11 -15.03
C ILE A 9 0.00 -4.55 -16.45
N LEU A 10 -0.77 -3.51 -16.74
CA LEU A 10 -0.81 -2.90 -18.08
C LEU A 10 0.57 -2.35 -18.47
N SER A 11 1.20 -1.59 -17.60
CA SER A 11 2.53 -1.02 -17.79
C SER A 11 3.59 -2.11 -18.03
N GLY A 12 3.68 -3.11 -17.15
CA GLY A 12 4.66 -4.19 -17.24
C GLY A 12 4.45 -5.11 -18.46
N TYR A 13 3.17 -5.41 -18.80
CA TYR A 13 2.86 -6.32 -19.91
C TYR A 13 3.05 -5.69 -21.28
N PHE A 14 2.45 -4.53 -21.51
CA PHE A 14 2.52 -3.86 -22.81
C PHE A 14 3.87 -3.14 -23.02
N GLY A 15 4.41 -2.51 -21.98
CA GLY A 15 5.65 -1.77 -22.09
C GLY A 15 5.52 -0.50 -22.95
N GLY A 16 6.63 -0.04 -23.52
CA GLY A 16 6.65 1.07 -24.47
C GLY A 16 5.98 2.36 -23.96
N TRP A 17 5.08 2.93 -24.76
CA TRP A 17 4.40 4.19 -24.43
C TRP A 17 3.51 4.08 -23.18
N ILE A 18 2.75 2.98 -23.04
CA ILE A 18 1.87 2.75 -21.85
C ILE A 18 2.70 2.77 -20.58
N ASP A 19 3.82 2.06 -20.59
CA ASP A 19 4.74 2.03 -19.47
C ASP A 19 5.30 3.41 -19.14
N SER A 20 5.74 4.14 -20.16
CA SER A 20 6.29 5.48 -19.98
C SER A 20 5.28 6.44 -19.36
N VAL A 21 4.01 6.42 -19.81
CA VAL A 21 2.96 7.29 -19.29
C VAL A 21 2.62 6.93 -17.84
N VAL A 22 2.37 5.64 -17.55
CA VAL A 22 2.03 5.19 -16.20
C VAL A 22 3.16 5.52 -15.22
N MET A 23 4.42 5.27 -15.60
CA MET A 23 5.55 5.57 -14.72
C MET A 23 5.75 7.08 -14.53
N ARG A 24 5.54 7.91 -15.55
CA ARG A 24 5.57 9.38 -15.40
C ARG A 24 4.53 9.88 -14.40
N ILE A 25 3.31 9.33 -14.46
CA ILE A 25 2.27 9.69 -13.50
C ILE A 25 2.68 9.23 -12.09
N THR A 26 3.21 8.01 -11.92
CA THR A 26 3.70 7.56 -10.62
C THR A 26 4.83 8.42 -10.09
N ASP A 27 5.76 8.87 -10.96
CA ASP A 27 6.85 9.77 -10.59
C ASP A 27 6.35 11.13 -10.11
N ALA A 28 5.33 11.68 -10.80
CA ALA A 28 4.68 12.92 -10.38
C ALA A 28 4.04 12.80 -8.99
N PHE A 29 3.39 11.68 -8.69
CA PHE A 29 2.84 11.45 -7.35
C PHE A 29 3.94 11.35 -6.27
N TYR A 30 5.08 10.72 -6.57
CA TYR A 30 6.19 10.62 -5.63
C TYR A 30 6.98 11.92 -5.44
N SER A 31 6.87 12.87 -6.36
CA SER A 31 7.52 14.19 -6.22
C SER A 31 6.85 15.06 -5.14
N ILE A 32 5.61 14.75 -4.77
CA ILE A 32 4.86 15.48 -3.75
C ILE A 32 4.97 14.71 -2.43
N PRO A 33 5.50 15.32 -1.35
CA PRO A 33 5.49 14.70 -0.03
C PRO A 33 4.07 14.35 0.40
N LEU A 34 3.88 13.11 0.89
CA LEU A 34 2.57 12.59 1.31
C LEU A 34 1.84 13.54 2.27
N THR A 35 2.56 14.08 3.25
CA THR A 35 2.00 14.99 4.25
C THR A 35 1.46 16.28 3.63
N LEU A 36 2.18 16.86 2.66
CA LEU A 36 1.72 18.06 1.97
C LEU A 36 0.49 17.76 1.10
N PHE A 37 0.49 16.63 0.39
CA PHE A 37 -0.68 16.20 -0.39
C PHE A 37 -1.90 15.97 0.52
N ALA A 38 -1.71 15.30 1.65
CA ALA A 38 -2.76 15.08 2.64
C ALA A 38 -3.31 16.41 3.19
N MET A 39 -2.43 17.35 3.55
CA MET A 39 -2.83 18.67 4.04
C MET A 39 -3.73 19.40 3.04
N VAL A 40 -3.35 19.45 1.77
CA VAL A 40 -4.14 20.12 0.73
C VAL A 40 -5.53 19.48 0.59
N ILE A 41 -5.59 18.16 0.52
CA ILE A 41 -6.88 17.45 0.38
C ILE A 41 -7.77 17.65 1.61
N LEU A 42 -7.20 17.51 2.81
CA LEU A 42 -7.94 17.64 4.07
C LEU A 42 -8.37 19.09 4.37
N THR A 43 -7.76 20.08 3.71
CA THR A 43 -8.20 21.48 3.79
C THR A 43 -9.40 21.76 2.86
N ILE A 44 -9.50 21.02 1.74
CA ILE A 44 -10.57 21.20 0.75
C ILE A 44 -11.79 20.32 1.08
N MET A 45 -11.55 19.11 1.59
CA MET A 45 -12.58 18.13 1.94
C MET A 45 -12.80 18.14 3.47
N ASP A 46 -14.02 17.90 3.90
CA ASP A 46 -14.31 17.78 5.33
C ASP A 46 -13.47 16.67 5.98
N PRO A 47 -12.81 16.97 7.10
CA PRO A 47 -12.01 15.99 7.83
C PRO A 47 -12.89 14.82 8.32
N GLY A 48 -12.42 13.59 8.07
CA GLY A 48 -13.15 12.40 8.49
C GLY A 48 -12.51 11.11 8.01
N VAL A 49 -13.05 9.98 8.48
CA VAL A 49 -12.54 8.65 8.15
C VAL A 49 -12.53 8.41 6.64
N LEU A 50 -13.59 8.78 5.94
CA LEU A 50 -13.70 8.58 4.49
C LEU A 50 -12.67 9.39 3.72
N THR A 51 -12.45 10.64 4.11
CA THR A 51 -11.44 11.50 3.50
C THR A 51 -10.02 10.95 3.72
N LEU A 52 -9.73 10.46 4.92
CA LEU A 52 -8.45 9.80 5.21
C LEU A 52 -8.25 8.53 4.38
N VAL A 53 -9.27 7.68 4.26
CA VAL A 53 -9.21 6.48 3.41
C VAL A 53 -8.96 6.86 1.95
N PHE A 54 -9.61 7.91 1.47
CA PHE A 54 -9.40 8.43 0.11
C PHE A 54 -7.97 8.94 -0.07
N VAL A 55 -7.47 9.78 0.84
CA VAL A 55 -6.09 10.31 0.80
C VAL A 55 -5.07 9.17 0.78
N ILE A 56 -5.16 8.24 1.74
CA ILE A 56 -4.24 7.10 1.84
C ILE A 56 -4.35 6.22 0.58
N GLY A 57 -5.56 6.01 0.06
CA GLY A 57 -5.79 5.21 -1.15
C GLY A 57 -5.18 5.83 -2.40
N VAL A 58 -5.39 7.15 -2.58
CA VAL A 58 -4.87 7.90 -3.73
C VAL A 58 -3.35 8.07 -3.67
N THR A 59 -2.75 8.12 -2.51
CA THR A 59 -1.29 8.26 -2.38
C THR A 59 -0.54 6.95 -2.47
N ASN A 60 -1.19 5.81 -2.18
CA ASN A 60 -0.53 4.51 -2.18
C ASN A 60 -0.61 3.74 -3.52
N TRP A 61 -1.46 4.13 -4.49
CA TRP A 61 -1.55 3.40 -5.76
C TRP A 61 -0.24 3.35 -6.55
N PRO A 62 0.63 4.40 -6.55
CA PRO A 62 1.89 4.36 -7.27
C PRO A 62 2.84 3.26 -6.77
N PHE A 63 2.85 3.02 -5.47
CA PHE A 63 3.63 1.95 -4.86
C PHE A 63 3.23 0.57 -5.42
N TYR A 64 1.92 0.28 -5.45
CA TYR A 64 1.41 -0.96 -6.03
C TYR A 64 1.69 -1.04 -7.53
N ALA A 65 1.56 0.06 -8.26
CA ALA A 65 1.84 0.08 -9.69
C ALA A 65 3.30 -0.29 -10.00
N ARG A 66 4.25 0.27 -9.28
CA ARG A 66 5.68 -0.04 -9.46
C ARG A 66 6.02 -1.48 -9.05
N MET A 67 5.49 -1.93 -7.92
CA MET A 67 5.73 -3.28 -7.42
C MET A 67 5.20 -4.32 -8.41
N VAL A 68 3.93 -4.19 -8.81
CA VAL A 68 3.29 -5.11 -9.76
C VAL A 68 3.97 -5.06 -11.13
N ARG A 69 4.35 -3.88 -11.62
CA ARG A 69 5.11 -3.75 -12.86
C ARG A 69 6.42 -4.55 -12.81
N SER A 70 7.16 -4.45 -11.72
CA SER A 70 8.41 -5.20 -11.54
C SER A 70 8.18 -6.72 -11.62
N GLU A 71 7.17 -7.23 -10.94
CA GLU A 71 6.77 -8.63 -10.99
C GLU A 71 6.38 -9.07 -12.42
N VAL A 72 5.56 -8.26 -13.10
CA VAL A 72 5.13 -8.55 -14.48
C VAL A 72 6.31 -8.61 -15.45
N LEU A 73 7.29 -7.70 -15.31
CA LEU A 73 8.50 -7.68 -16.13
C LEU A 73 9.33 -8.97 -15.92
N GLY A 74 9.40 -9.48 -14.70
CA GLY A 74 10.01 -10.76 -14.39
C GLY A 74 9.26 -11.96 -15.00
N LEU A 75 7.92 -11.94 -14.88
CA LEU A 75 7.07 -13.04 -15.33
C LEU A 75 6.96 -13.11 -16.85
N LYS A 76 6.81 -11.98 -17.54
CA LYS A 76 6.54 -11.98 -19.01
C LYS A 76 7.65 -12.60 -19.85
N ASN A 77 8.84 -12.71 -19.30
CA ASN A 77 10.00 -13.30 -19.98
C ASN A 77 10.18 -14.81 -19.71
N LYS A 78 9.36 -15.39 -18.83
CA LYS A 78 9.42 -16.83 -18.54
C LYS A 78 8.97 -17.68 -19.73
N GLU A 79 9.55 -18.84 -19.89
CA GLU A 79 9.34 -19.74 -21.05
C GLU A 79 7.87 -20.13 -21.22
N TYR A 80 7.16 -20.44 -20.14
CA TYR A 80 5.75 -20.82 -20.23
C TYR A 80 4.85 -19.68 -20.75
N ILE A 81 5.20 -18.41 -20.48
CA ILE A 81 4.49 -17.25 -21.05
C ILE A 81 4.81 -17.10 -22.54
N LYS A 82 6.07 -17.32 -22.93
CA LYS A 82 6.45 -17.31 -24.35
C LYS A 82 5.74 -18.43 -25.12
N ALA A 83 5.71 -19.63 -24.55
CA ALA A 83 4.99 -20.76 -25.13
C ALA A 83 3.48 -20.45 -25.29
N ALA A 84 2.83 -19.87 -24.27
CA ALA A 84 1.43 -19.46 -24.37
C ALA A 84 1.18 -18.46 -25.51
N ARG A 85 2.12 -17.54 -25.77
CA ARG A 85 2.03 -16.61 -26.93
C ARG A 85 2.17 -17.34 -28.24
N THR A 86 3.10 -18.29 -28.36
CA THR A 86 3.36 -19.04 -29.60
C THR A 86 2.14 -19.86 -30.03
N ILE A 87 1.37 -20.41 -29.08
CA ILE A 87 0.12 -21.13 -29.37
C ILE A 87 -1.09 -20.22 -29.58
N GLY A 88 -0.89 -18.87 -29.66
CA GLY A 88 -1.93 -17.91 -30.00
C GLY A 88 -2.80 -17.44 -28.83
N THR A 89 -2.42 -17.68 -27.56
CA THR A 89 -3.19 -17.19 -26.42
C THR A 89 -3.22 -15.65 -26.40
N SER A 90 -4.43 -15.08 -26.28
CA SER A 90 -4.60 -13.62 -26.28
C SER A 90 -3.91 -12.98 -25.08
N GLY A 91 -3.40 -11.75 -25.26
CA GLY A 91 -2.71 -11.00 -24.19
C GLY A 91 -3.57 -10.82 -22.93
N LYS A 92 -4.88 -10.60 -23.09
CA LYS A 92 -5.81 -10.50 -21.97
C LYS A 92 -5.87 -11.82 -21.17
N MET A 93 -5.91 -12.96 -21.87
CA MET A 93 -5.92 -14.28 -21.23
C MET A 93 -4.60 -14.54 -20.50
N ILE A 94 -3.46 -14.14 -21.08
CA ILE A 94 -2.14 -14.25 -20.44
C ILE A 94 -2.12 -13.43 -19.15
N MET A 95 -2.58 -12.18 -19.17
CA MET A 95 -2.63 -11.33 -18.00
C MET A 95 -3.50 -11.92 -16.88
N LEU A 96 -4.72 -12.40 -17.22
CA LEU A 96 -5.67 -12.88 -16.23
C LEU A 96 -5.34 -14.30 -15.71
N ARG A 97 -4.83 -15.18 -16.57
CA ARG A 97 -4.70 -16.61 -16.24
C ARG A 97 -3.26 -17.01 -15.85
N HIS A 98 -2.28 -16.23 -16.29
CA HIS A 98 -0.87 -16.55 -16.02
C HIS A 98 -0.16 -15.48 -15.20
N ILE A 99 -0.43 -14.18 -15.41
CA ILE A 99 0.28 -13.13 -14.68
C ILE A 99 -0.40 -12.86 -13.35
N LEU A 100 -1.69 -12.53 -13.35
CA LEU A 100 -2.42 -12.14 -12.15
C LEU A 100 -2.33 -13.18 -11.01
N PRO A 101 -2.54 -14.50 -11.23
CA PRO A 101 -2.42 -15.47 -10.14
C PRO A 101 -1.01 -15.57 -9.56
N ASN A 102 0.03 -15.33 -10.39
CA ASN A 102 1.42 -15.37 -9.93
C ASN A 102 1.84 -14.12 -9.14
N ILE A 103 1.12 -13.01 -9.27
CA ILE A 103 1.37 -11.78 -8.51
C ILE A 103 0.61 -11.79 -7.18
N LEU A 104 -0.50 -12.55 -7.10
CA LEU A 104 -1.37 -12.53 -5.91
C LEU A 104 -0.64 -12.79 -4.59
N PRO A 105 0.29 -13.76 -4.49
CA PRO A 105 1.04 -13.99 -3.25
C PRO A 105 1.79 -12.73 -2.80
N THR A 106 2.57 -12.13 -3.69
CA THR A 106 3.31 -10.88 -3.41
C THR A 106 2.35 -9.74 -3.07
N PHE A 107 1.23 -9.61 -3.81
CA PHE A 107 0.21 -8.60 -3.55
C PHE A 107 -0.39 -8.73 -2.15
N ILE A 108 -0.73 -9.95 -1.71
CA ILE A 108 -1.30 -10.20 -0.38
C ILE A 108 -0.30 -9.80 0.71
N VAL A 109 0.95 -10.24 0.61
CA VAL A 109 2.00 -9.89 1.58
C VAL A 109 2.20 -8.39 1.67
N VAL A 110 2.36 -7.73 0.53
CA VAL A 110 2.59 -6.29 0.48
C VAL A 110 1.36 -5.51 0.97
N SER A 111 0.15 -5.98 0.67
CA SER A 111 -1.08 -5.36 1.18
C SER A 111 -1.17 -5.47 2.70
N THR A 112 -0.80 -6.60 3.29
CA THR A 112 -0.75 -6.76 4.75
C THR A 112 0.25 -5.78 5.39
N LEU A 113 1.46 -5.67 4.82
CA LEU A 113 2.45 -4.71 5.30
C LEU A 113 2.01 -3.25 5.11
N SER A 114 1.26 -2.97 4.04
CA SER A 114 0.70 -1.63 3.78
C SER A 114 -0.35 -1.22 4.81
N VAL A 115 -1.06 -2.17 5.44
CA VAL A 115 -1.97 -1.86 6.57
C VAL A 115 -1.19 -1.27 7.73
N ALA A 116 -0.05 -1.86 8.11
CA ALA A 116 0.81 -1.33 9.16
C ALA A 116 1.28 0.11 8.85
N SER A 117 1.73 0.35 7.62
CA SER A 117 2.13 1.69 7.18
C SER A 117 0.96 2.69 7.19
N SER A 118 -0.26 2.25 6.81
CA SER A 118 -1.44 3.10 6.81
C SER A 118 -1.87 3.52 8.22
N ILE A 119 -1.72 2.63 9.21
CA ILE A 119 -1.95 2.97 10.63
C ILE A 119 -0.98 4.07 11.09
N LEU A 120 0.30 3.96 10.73
CA LEU A 120 1.29 4.98 11.09
C LEU A 120 1.02 6.31 10.38
N ILE A 121 0.59 6.30 9.13
CA ILE A 121 0.22 7.50 8.37
C ILE A 121 -1.01 8.16 9.03
N GLU A 122 -2.06 7.38 9.36
CA GLU A 122 -3.24 7.90 10.04
C GLU A 122 -2.85 8.53 11.38
N ALA A 123 -2.09 7.80 12.21
CA ALA A 123 -1.65 8.30 13.50
C ALA A 123 -0.83 9.58 13.39
N SER A 124 0.04 9.68 12.38
CA SER A 124 0.85 10.88 12.11
C SER A 124 -0.01 12.06 11.68
N LEU A 125 -0.97 11.86 10.78
CA LEU A 125 -1.90 12.91 10.35
C LEU A 125 -2.81 13.37 11.49
N SER A 126 -3.32 12.43 12.28
CA SER A 126 -4.13 12.73 13.47
C SER A 126 -3.33 13.50 14.52
N PHE A 127 -2.06 13.14 14.75
CA PHE A 127 -1.15 13.85 15.65
C PHE A 127 -0.92 15.30 15.20
N LEU A 128 -0.90 15.55 13.89
CA LEU A 128 -0.80 16.91 13.32
C LEU A 128 -2.13 17.67 13.30
N GLY A 129 -3.22 17.07 13.81
CA GLY A 129 -4.55 17.68 13.82
C GLY A 129 -5.32 17.57 12.51
N LEU A 130 -4.80 16.79 11.55
CA LEU A 130 -5.38 16.58 10.22
C LEU A 130 -6.14 15.25 10.10
N GLY A 131 -6.23 14.51 11.19
CA GLY A 131 -6.85 13.19 11.20
C GLY A 131 -8.35 13.21 11.45
N ILE A 132 -8.80 12.15 12.12
CA ILE A 132 -10.20 11.95 12.51
C ILE A 132 -10.61 13.05 13.47
N GLN A 133 -11.80 13.64 13.25
CA GLN A 133 -12.34 14.71 14.09
C GLN A 133 -13.42 14.18 15.05
N PRO A 134 -13.62 14.82 16.21
CA PRO A 134 -14.72 14.50 17.12
C PRO A 134 -16.08 14.46 16.39
N PRO A 135 -17.01 13.54 16.77
CA PRO A 135 -16.96 12.69 17.95
C PRO A 135 -16.16 11.38 17.79
N ALA A 136 -15.62 11.09 16.61
CA ALA A 136 -14.81 9.90 16.38
C ALA A 136 -13.43 10.03 17.02
N VAL A 137 -12.91 8.92 17.55
CA VAL A 137 -11.63 8.87 18.26
C VAL A 137 -10.73 7.83 17.61
N SER A 138 -9.45 8.16 17.43
CA SER A 138 -8.40 7.22 17.07
C SER A 138 -7.24 7.29 18.06
N TRP A 139 -6.37 6.29 18.03
CA TRP A 139 -5.16 6.32 18.87
C TRP A 139 -4.25 7.50 18.51
N GLY A 140 -4.24 7.92 17.25
CA GLY A 140 -3.47 9.10 16.81
C GLY A 140 -4.01 10.40 17.42
N VAL A 141 -5.34 10.56 17.49
CA VAL A 141 -5.99 11.70 18.18
C VAL A 141 -5.68 11.67 19.68
N MET A 142 -5.83 10.50 20.33
CA MET A 142 -5.48 10.35 21.75
C MET A 142 -4.02 10.72 22.05
N LEU A 143 -3.10 10.34 21.15
CA LEU A 143 -1.69 10.68 21.26
C LEU A 143 -1.48 12.19 21.13
N SER A 144 -2.18 12.85 20.21
CA SER A 144 -2.15 14.30 20.01
C SER A 144 -2.65 15.05 21.25
N ASP A 145 -3.77 14.62 21.80
CA ASP A 145 -4.34 15.23 23.01
C ASP A 145 -3.41 15.02 24.23
N GLY A 146 -2.88 13.80 24.37
CA GLY A 146 -1.99 13.43 25.46
C GLY A 146 -0.65 14.18 25.48
N ARG A 147 -0.16 14.72 24.35
CA ARG A 147 1.13 15.42 24.27
C ARG A 147 1.22 16.63 25.20
N ASN A 148 0.10 17.32 25.40
CA ASN A 148 0.04 18.51 26.23
C ASN A 148 0.12 18.19 27.74
N TYR A 149 -0.08 16.92 28.11
CA TYR A 149 -0.11 16.44 29.48
C TYR A 149 1.09 15.53 29.83
N LEU A 150 2.11 15.46 28.98
CA LEU A 150 3.27 14.58 29.19
C LEU A 150 3.96 14.77 30.53
N ALA A 151 4.01 16.02 31.03
CA ALA A 151 4.65 16.35 32.32
C ALA A 151 3.80 15.94 33.53
N THR A 152 2.46 15.84 33.39
CA THR A 152 1.55 15.59 34.50
C THR A 152 0.88 14.23 34.40
N ASN A 153 0.46 13.84 33.21
CA ASN A 153 -0.31 12.64 32.91
C ASN A 153 0.28 11.89 31.71
N TRP A 154 1.56 11.53 31.81
CA TRP A 154 2.33 10.89 30.73
C TRP A 154 1.67 9.66 30.10
N TRP A 155 0.84 8.94 30.87
CA TRP A 155 0.13 7.74 30.41
C TRP A 155 -0.88 8.03 29.30
N MET A 156 -1.44 9.25 29.20
CA MET A 156 -2.40 9.63 28.16
C MET A 156 -1.81 9.55 26.75
N ALA A 157 -0.51 9.80 26.58
CA ALA A 157 0.18 9.62 25.30
C ALA A 157 0.83 8.24 25.18
N THR A 158 1.35 7.70 26.30
CA THR A 158 2.13 6.46 26.28
C THR A 158 1.26 5.25 25.90
N PHE A 159 0.06 5.09 26.47
CA PHE A 159 -0.80 3.93 26.17
C PHE A 159 -1.28 3.89 24.72
N PRO A 160 -1.79 4.97 24.11
CA PRO A 160 -2.09 4.97 22.69
C PRO A 160 -0.86 4.69 21.81
N GLY A 161 0.30 5.24 22.15
CA GLY A 161 1.55 4.98 21.46
C GLY A 161 1.98 3.50 21.51
N ILE A 162 1.86 2.85 22.67
CA ILE A 162 2.10 1.42 22.83
C ILE A 162 1.08 0.62 22.00
N ALA A 163 -0.20 0.98 22.05
CA ALA A 163 -1.24 0.30 21.28
C ALA A 163 -0.97 0.34 19.76
N ILE A 164 -0.59 1.51 19.22
CA ILE A 164 -0.17 1.66 17.82
C ILE A 164 1.03 0.75 17.54
N SER A 165 2.08 0.83 18.36
CA SER A 165 3.32 0.07 18.16
C SER A 165 3.10 -1.43 18.17
N LEU A 166 2.33 -1.96 19.14
CA LEU A 166 2.02 -3.39 19.23
C LEU A 166 1.15 -3.86 18.06
N THR A 167 0.18 -3.06 17.63
CA THR A 167 -0.68 -3.39 16.49
C THR A 167 0.13 -3.43 15.20
N VAL A 168 0.97 -2.42 14.96
CA VAL A 168 1.85 -2.35 13.78
C VAL A 168 2.83 -3.54 13.79
N LEU A 169 3.44 -3.85 14.93
CA LEU A 169 4.34 -4.99 15.07
C LEU A 169 3.62 -6.31 14.77
N GLY A 170 2.42 -6.51 15.33
CA GLY A 170 1.61 -7.71 15.07
C GLY A 170 1.27 -7.89 13.59
N ILE A 171 0.88 -6.81 12.91
CA ILE A 171 0.59 -6.83 11.47
C ILE A 171 1.85 -7.11 10.64
N MET A 172 2.99 -6.52 11.02
CA MET A 172 4.27 -6.79 10.34
C MET A 172 4.70 -8.25 10.49
N LEU A 173 4.56 -8.84 11.69
CA LEU A 173 4.85 -10.25 11.93
C LEU A 173 3.93 -11.16 11.11
N LEU A 174 2.64 -10.83 11.04
CA LEU A 174 1.67 -11.54 10.21
C LEU A 174 2.06 -11.44 8.72
N GLY A 175 2.42 -10.25 8.24
CA GLY A 175 2.85 -10.05 6.85
C GLY A 175 4.11 -10.85 6.50
N ASN A 176 5.09 -10.91 7.39
CA ASN A 176 6.29 -11.71 7.19
C ASN A 176 5.97 -13.21 7.21
N TRP A 177 5.13 -13.67 8.13
CA TRP A 177 4.67 -15.06 8.15
C TRP A 177 3.94 -15.44 6.85
N LEU A 178 3.03 -14.57 6.36
CA LEU A 178 2.36 -14.78 5.08
C LEU A 178 3.37 -14.86 3.91
N ARG A 179 4.41 -14.05 3.92
CA ARG A 179 5.49 -14.10 2.94
C ARG A 179 6.15 -15.47 2.94
N ASP A 180 6.52 -15.97 4.13
CA ASP A 180 7.21 -17.25 4.26
C ASP A 180 6.34 -18.44 3.80
N VAL A 181 5.04 -18.38 4.08
CA VAL A 181 4.06 -19.41 3.67
C VAL A 181 3.76 -19.35 2.16
N LEU A 182 3.70 -18.17 1.58
CA LEU A 182 3.32 -17.97 0.18
C LEU A 182 4.53 -18.01 -0.78
N ASP A 183 5.78 -18.03 -0.27
CA ASP A 183 6.97 -18.10 -1.11
C ASP A 183 7.13 -19.51 -1.71
N PRO A 184 7.05 -19.66 -3.06
CA PRO A 184 7.17 -20.97 -3.71
C PRO A 184 8.53 -21.64 -3.49
N LYS A 185 9.58 -20.88 -3.18
CA LYS A 185 10.92 -21.41 -2.95
C LYS A 185 11.03 -22.24 -1.67
N ASN A 186 10.19 -21.92 -0.67
CA ASN A 186 10.18 -22.66 0.59
C ASN A 186 9.36 -23.97 0.51
N GLN A 187 8.53 -24.15 -0.52
CA GLN A 187 7.73 -25.38 -0.71
C GLN A 187 8.53 -26.54 -1.30
N GLY A 188 9.72 -26.31 -1.83
CA GLY A 188 10.62 -27.34 -2.36
C GLY A 188 11.57 -28.00 -1.35
N LEU A 189 11.53 -27.56 -0.09
CA LEU A 189 12.39 -28.05 1.01
C LEU A 189 11.64 -28.85 2.10
N ARG A 190 10.37 -29.21 1.83
CA ARG A 190 9.58 -30.07 2.72
C ARG A 190 9.23 -31.38 2.07
#